data_4db016f64b5c5225f69ef488e27f9a57
#
_entry.id   4db016f64b5c5225f69ef488e27f9a57
#
_cell.length_a   1.000
_cell.length_b   1.000
_cell.length_c   1.000
_cell.angle_alpha   90.00
_cell.angle_beta   90.00
_cell.angle_gamma   90.00
#
_symmetry.space_group_name_H-M   'P 1'
#
loop_
_entity.id
_entity.type
_entity.pdbx_description
1 polymer ?
#
loop_
_entity_poly.entity_id
_entity_poly.type
_entity_poly.pdbx_seq_one_letter_code
_entity_poly.pdbx_strand_id
1 'polypeptide(L)'
;MSNRRNFLKAGVLATAAITAPTRQPFARNFKGEVKSYKRLGRTNLKVSDISFGTSRLRSGEEHLIHHAIDRGINYFDSAEGYTRGQAEKVLGNALTGKRDQVYLVSKTMIGPETKQTEMMERLEKSLKSLKT
;
A
#
# COMPACT_ATOMS: atom_id res chain seq x y z
N MET A 1 -46.96 -13.78 -51.74
CA MET A 1 -46.99 -12.80 -50.60
C MET A 1 -47.08 -13.57 -49.29
N SER A 2 -45.96 -13.73 -48.64
CA SER A 2 -45.86 -14.50 -47.40
C SER A 2 -46.37 -13.67 -46.22
N ASN A 3 -47.35 -14.21 -45.52
CA ASN A 3 -48.15 -13.54 -44.51
C ASN A 3 -47.40 -13.48 -43.17
N ARG A 4 -46.93 -12.30 -42.76
CA ARG A 4 -46.17 -12.01 -41.52
C ARG A 4 -46.88 -12.45 -40.22
N ARG A 5 -48.19 -12.83 -40.32
CA ARG A 5 -48.98 -13.25 -39.15
C ARG A 5 -48.71 -14.70 -38.69
N ASN A 6 -48.09 -15.53 -39.52
CA ASN A 6 -47.83 -16.94 -39.16
C ASN A 6 -46.49 -17.18 -38.49
N PHE A 7 -45.62 -16.15 -38.43
CA PHE A 7 -44.33 -16.27 -37.76
C PHE A 7 -44.43 -16.20 -36.22
N LEU A 8 -45.52 -15.66 -35.71
CA LEU A 8 -45.71 -15.41 -34.27
C LEU A 8 -46.40 -16.59 -33.52
N LYS A 9 -46.76 -17.67 -34.19
CA LYS A 9 -47.46 -18.80 -33.56
C LYS A 9 -46.61 -20.03 -33.29
N ALA A 10 -45.30 -20.00 -33.62
CA ALA A 10 -44.34 -21.05 -33.31
C ALA A 10 -43.29 -20.59 -32.29
N GLY A 11 -43.70 -19.77 -31.32
CA GLY A 11 -42.88 -19.38 -30.20
C GLY A 11 -42.76 -20.51 -29.17
N VAL A 12 -41.88 -21.46 -29.42
CA VAL A 12 -41.42 -22.35 -28.37
C VAL A 12 -40.67 -21.47 -27.37
N LEU A 13 -41.23 -21.30 -26.19
CA LEU A 13 -40.59 -20.72 -25.03
C LEU A 13 -39.41 -21.62 -24.60
N ALA A 14 -38.28 -21.51 -25.28
CA ALA A 14 -37.01 -21.94 -24.75
C ALA A 14 -36.56 -20.85 -23.77
N THR A 15 -36.94 -20.98 -22.50
CA THR A 15 -36.31 -20.26 -21.41
C THR A 15 -34.87 -20.79 -21.31
N ALA A 16 -33.99 -20.23 -22.13
CA ALA A 16 -32.55 -20.34 -21.87
C ALA A 16 -32.30 -19.65 -20.54
N ALA A 17 -32.15 -20.41 -19.49
CA ALA A 17 -31.56 -19.92 -18.22
C ALA A 17 -30.18 -19.42 -18.56
N ILE A 18 -30.04 -18.10 -18.74
CA ILE A 18 -28.76 -17.45 -18.79
C ILE A 18 -28.21 -17.56 -17.38
N THR A 19 -27.50 -18.66 -17.10
CA THR A 19 -26.66 -18.75 -15.94
C THR A 19 -25.54 -17.74 -16.15
N ALA A 20 -25.76 -16.49 -15.66
CA ALA A 20 -24.69 -15.55 -15.55
C ALA A 20 -23.53 -16.27 -14.83
N PRO A 21 -22.29 -16.21 -15.36
CA PRO A 21 -21.18 -16.78 -14.64
C PRO A 21 -21.14 -16.09 -13.27
N THR A 22 -21.43 -16.83 -12.22
CA THR A 22 -21.23 -16.37 -10.86
C THR A 22 -19.76 -15.99 -10.78
N ARG A 23 -19.47 -14.68 -10.79
CA ARG A 23 -18.15 -14.18 -10.46
C ARG A 23 -17.89 -14.71 -9.06
N GLN A 24 -17.18 -15.83 -8.99
CA GLN A 24 -16.63 -16.27 -7.73
C GLN A 24 -15.83 -15.08 -7.17
N PRO A 25 -16.13 -14.63 -5.95
CA PRO A 25 -15.31 -13.62 -5.34
C PRO A 25 -13.88 -14.16 -5.37
N PHE A 26 -12.96 -13.36 -5.91
CA PHE A 26 -11.54 -13.62 -5.93
C PHE A 26 -10.97 -13.56 -4.49
N ALA A 27 -11.59 -14.29 -3.58
CA ALA A 27 -11.02 -14.64 -2.30
C ALA A 27 -10.05 -15.81 -2.51
N ARG A 28 -9.03 -15.57 -3.35
CA ARG A 28 -7.80 -16.33 -3.19
C ARG A 28 -7.27 -15.95 -1.82
N ASN A 29 -7.14 -16.94 -0.94
CA ASN A 29 -6.28 -16.84 0.24
C ASN A 29 -4.85 -16.61 -0.23
N PHE A 30 -4.56 -15.40 -0.69
CA PHE A 30 -3.21 -14.95 -0.87
C PHE A 30 -2.64 -14.78 0.54
N LYS A 31 -1.94 -15.77 1.04
CA LYS A 31 -0.85 -15.54 1.98
C LYS A 31 0.22 -14.78 1.20
N GLY A 32 -0.04 -13.48 0.96
CA GLY A 32 0.92 -12.61 0.31
C GLY A 32 2.09 -12.41 1.26
N GLU A 33 3.14 -13.16 1.07
CA GLU A 33 4.41 -12.99 1.78
C GLU A 33 5.43 -12.43 0.81
N VAL A 34 6.41 -11.71 1.35
CA VAL A 34 7.57 -11.27 0.58
C VAL A 34 8.28 -12.51 0.01
N LYS A 35 8.49 -12.50 -1.30
CA LYS A 35 9.07 -13.66 -2.00
C LYS A 35 10.59 -13.64 -2.01
N SER A 36 11.18 -12.46 -1.96
CA SER A 36 12.63 -12.31 -2.02
C SER A 36 13.09 -11.00 -1.38
N TYR A 37 14.37 -11.02 -0.95
CA TYR A 37 15.06 -9.83 -0.47
C TYR A 37 16.20 -9.50 -1.43
N LYS A 38 16.32 -8.24 -1.78
CA LYS A 38 17.35 -7.74 -2.70
C LYS A 38 18.34 -6.85 -1.96
N ARG A 39 19.59 -6.92 -2.34
CA ARG A 39 20.59 -5.98 -1.84
C ARG A 39 20.34 -4.60 -2.42
N LEU A 40 20.28 -3.59 -1.57
CA LEU A 40 20.08 -2.20 -1.97
C LEU A 40 21.40 -1.63 -2.54
N GLY A 41 21.52 -1.66 -3.86
CA GLY A 41 22.70 -1.16 -4.57
C GLY A 41 24.01 -1.79 -4.05
N ARG A 42 24.98 -0.95 -3.68
CA ARG A 42 26.30 -1.35 -3.15
C ARG A 42 26.33 -1.46 -1.64
N THR A 43 25.22 -1.29 -0.95
CA THR A 43 25.12 -1.41 0.50
C THR A 43 25.01 -2.88 0.93
N ASN A 44 25.14 -3.14 2.24
CA ASN A 44 24.85 -4.47 2.81
C ASN A 44 23.39 -4.65 3.23
N LEU A 45 22.54 -3.66 2.95
CA LEU A 45 21.12 -3.68 3.32
C LEU A 45 20.37 -4.65 2.41
N LYS A 46 19.66 -5.59 3.00
CA LYS A 46 18.75 -6.51 2.29
C LYS A 46 17.31 -6.06 2.50
N VAL A 47 16.71 -5.51 1.47
CA VAL A 47 15.34 -5.00 1.49
C VAL A 47 14.38 -5.96 0.79
N SER A 48 13.14 -6.01 1.24
CA SER A 48 12.09 -6.76 0.56
C SER A 48 11.90 -6.26 -0.88
N ASP A 49 11.59 -7.16 -1.80
CA ASP A 49 11.33 -6.84 -3.21
C ASP A 49 10.05 -6.03 -3.43
N ILE A 50 9.29 -5.83 -2.37
CA ILE A 50 8.14 -4.94 -2.28
C ILE A 50 8.32 -4.02 -1.08
N SER A 51 7.98 -2.74 -1.23
CA SER A 51 8.02 -1.74 -0.16
C SER A 51 6.61 -1.32 0.27
N PHE A 52 6.50 -0.77 1.47
CA PHE A 52 5.26 -0.18 1.96
C PHE A 52 5.34 1.36 1.91
N GLY A 53 4.54 1.98 1.04
CA GLY A 53 4.42 3.43 0.94
C GLY A 53 3.35 3.97 1.90
N THR A 54 3.69 5.03 2.64
CA THR A 54 2.82 5.59 3.68
C THR A 54 2.07 6.86 3.28
N SER A 55 2.04 7.21 2.00
CA SER A 55 1.51 8.50 1.53
C SER A 55 0.04 8.78 1.91
N ARG A 56 -0.73 7.75 2.24
CA ARG A 56 -2.13 7.86 2.68
C ARG A 56 -2.38 7.31 4.08
N LEU A 57 -1.34 6.95 4.80
CA LEU A 57 -1.44 6.38 6.16
C LEU A 57 -2.02 7.41 7.13
N ARG A 58 -3.05 7.04 7.85
CA ARG A 58 -3.80 7.90 8.77
C ARG A 58 -3.67 7.41 10.21
N SER A 59 -4.00 8.28 11.15
CA SER A 59 -4.07 7.95 12.57
C SER A 59 -4.99 6.74 12.82
N GLY A 60 -4.55 5.79 13.63
CA GLY A 60 -5.29 4.55 13.95
C GLY A 60 -5.03 3.39 12.96
N GLU A 61 -4.19 3.60 11.93
CA GLU A 61 -3.88 2.59 10.92
C GLU A 61 -2.54 1.86 11.19
N GLU A 62 -2.03 1.90 12.43
CA GLU A 62 -0.79 1.21 12.85
C GLU A 62 -0.83 -0.29 12.54
N HIS A 63 -2.00 -0.90 12.59
CA HIS A 63 -2.21 -2.31 12.26
C HIS A 63 -1.80 -2.68 10.83
N LEU A 64 -1.87 -1.73 9.87
CA LEU A 64 -1.42 -1.96 8.50
C LEU A 64 0.10 -2.15 8.42
N ILE A 65 0.84 -1.40 9.24
CA ILE A 65 2.29 -1.51 9.35
C ILE A 65 2.67 -2.86 9.97
N HIS A 66 2.00 -3.25 11.07
CA HIS A 66 2.23 -4.54 11.71
C HIS A 66 1.95 -5.67 10.71
N HIS A 67 0.82 -5.60 9.99
CA HIS A 67 0.49 -6.58 8.97
C HIS A 67 1.54 -6.67 7.86
N ALA A 68 2.09 -5.53 7.43
CA ALA A 68 3.15 -5.50 6.43
C ALA A 68 4.43 -6.18 6.93
N ILE A 69 4.83 -5.91 8.18
CA ILE A 69 6.00 -6.56 8.82
C ILE A 69 5.77 -8.07 8.95
N ASP A 70 4.59 -8.49 9.39
CA ASP A 70 4.24 -9.91 9.55
C ASP A 70 4.24 -10.67 8.20
N ARG A 71 4.14 -9.95 7.09
CA ARG A 71 4.27 -10.47 5.72
C ARG A 71 5.68 -10.38 5.16
N GLY A 72 6.65 -9.95 5.97
CA GLY A 72 8.06 -9.87 5.63
C GLY A 72 8.49 -8.56 4.96
N ILE A 73 7.60 -7.56 4.84
CA ILE A 73 8.01 -6.24 4.34
C ILE A 73 8.91 -5.58 5.38
N ASN A 74 10.12 -5.24 4.97
CA ASN A 74 11.09 -4.56 5.83
C ASN A 74 11.58 -3.22 5.27
N TYR A 75 10.93 -2.69 4.22
CA TYR A 75 11.29 -1.42 3.60
C TYR A 75 10.06 -0.51 3.53
N PHE A 76 10.13 0.60 4.28
CA PHE A 76 9.03 1.56 4.44
C PHE A 76 9.45 2.93 3.90
N ASP A 77 8.58 3.52 3.09
CA ASP A 77 8.77 4.85 2.49
C ASP A 77 7.77 5.84 3.06
N SER A 78 8.28 6.94 3.61
CA SER A 78 7.49 8.03 4.17
C SER A 78 7.97 9.39 3.67
N ALA A 79 7.33 10.45 4.11
CA ALA A 79 7.77 11.84 3.96
C ALA A 79 7.14 12.73 5.03
N GLU A 80 7.83 13.84 5.40
CA GLU A 80 7.33 14.79 6.39
C GLU A 80 5.94 15.36 6.04
N GLY A 81 5.65 15.52 4.74
CA GLY A 81 4.40 16.08 4.26
C GLY A 81 3.23 15.09 4.13
N TYR A 82 3.48 13.79 4.24
CA TYR A 82 2.43 12.79 4.02
C TYR A 82 1.36 12.89 5.10
N THR A 83 0.10 12.95 4.64
CA THR A 83 -1.08 13.14 5.52
C THR A 83 -0.90 14.28 6.54
N ARG A 84 -0.27 15.38 6.11
CA ARG A 84 0.05 16.56 6.96
C ARG A 84 0.92 16.21 8.18
N GLY A 85 1.91 15.34 7.99
CA GLY A 85 2.83 14.87 9.03
C GLY A 85 2.29 13.74 9.91
N GLN A 86 1.08 13.22 9.63
CA GLN A 86 0.53 12.10 10.39
C GLN A 86 1.20 10.77 10.04
N ALA A 87 1.58 10.57 8.76
CA ALA A 87 2.15 9.33 8.30
C ALA A 87 3.40 8.92 9.08
N GLU A 88 4.32 9.86 9.32
CA GLU A 88 5.52 9.60 10.12
C GLU A 88 5.20 9.25 11.57
N LYS A 89 4.24 9.94 12.19
CA LYS A 89 3.82 9.67 13.58
C LYS A 89 3.22 8.27 13.73
N VAL A 90 2.32 7.88 12.83
CA VAL A 90 1.70 6.56 12.82
C VAL A 90 2.76 5.49 12.59
N LEU A 91 3.67 5.71 11.63
CA LEU A 91 4.76 4.79 11.34
C LEU A 91 5.69 4.66 12.56
N GLY A 92 6.10 5.76 13.20
CA GLY A 92 6.92 5.75 14.40
C GLY A 92 6.24 5.05 15.60
N ASN A 93 4.93 5.22 15.77
CA ASN A 93 4.15 4.50 16.78
C ASN A 93 4.15 2.99 16.51
N ALA A 94 3.84 2.59 15.28
CA ALA A 94 3.78 1.20 14.87
C ALA A 94 5.12 0.48 15.00
N LEU A 95 6.24 1.21 14.82
CA LEU A 95 7.59 0.65 14.89
C LEU A 95 8.15 0.62 16.31
N THR A 96 7.44 1.05 17.34
CA THR A 96 7.90 0.98 18.72
C THR A 96 8.22 -0.48 19.09
N GLY A 97 9.50 -0.75 19.47
CA GLY A 97 10.00 -2.11 19.74
C GLY A 97 10.25 -2.98 18.49
N LYS A 98 10.08 -2.43 17.28
CA LYS A 98 10.32 -3.13 16.01
C LYS A 98 11.20 -2.34 15.04
N ARG A 99 11.76 -1.20 15.48
CA ARG A 99 12.49 -0.26 14.63
C ARG A 99 13.69 -0.89 13.92
N ASP A 100 14.38 -1.78 14.56
CA ASP A 100 15.55 -2.51 14.07
C ASP A 100 15.22 -3.60 13.02
N GLN A 101 13.95 -3.95 12.88
CA GLN A 101 13.49 -4.95 11.92
C GLN A 101 13.28 -4.36 10.52
N VAL A 102 13.34 -3.03 10.36
CA VAL A 102 12.98 -2.37 9.13
C VAL A 102 13.96 -1.28 8.70
N TYR A 103 14.02 -1.07 7.39
CA TYR A 103 14.66 0.07 6.76
C TYR A 103 13.61 1.14 6.47
N LEU A 104 13.93 2.38 6.82
CA LEU A 104 13.03 3.51 6.76
C LEU A 104 13.62 4.60 5.89
N VAL A 105 12.83 5.06 4.92
CA VAL A 105 13.13 6.24 4.11
C VAL A 105 12.10 7.32 4.44
N SER A 106 12.55 8.52 4.71
CA SER A 106 11.71 9.70 4.72
C SER A 106 12.31 10.79 3.84
N LYS A 107 11.53 11.81 3.55
CA LYS A 107 11.87 12.90 2.65
C LYS A 107 11.45 14.23 3.27
N THR A 108 12.32 15.22 3.22
CA THR A 108 11.99 16.60 3.58
C THR A 108 11.62 17.40 2.33
N MET A 109 10.64 18.25 2.44
CA MET A 109 10.24 19.15 1.35
C MET A 109 11.06 20.43 1.44
N ILE A 110 12.09 20.52 0.61
CA ILE A 110 12.98 21.68 0.53
C ILE A 110 12.92 22.33 -0.84
N GLY A 111 13.14 23.63 -0.89
CA GLY A 111 13.27 24.40 -2.12
C GLY A 111 14.67 25.01 -2.23
N PRO A 112 14.98 25.67 -3.36
CA PRO A 112 16.30 26.27 -3.61
C PRO A 112 16.74 27.28 -2.54
N GLU A 113 15.77 27.96 -1.92
CA GLU A 113 16.00 28.99 -0.89
C GLU A 113 16.00 28.43 0.55
N THR A 114 15.82 27.14 0.72
CA THR A 114 15.77 26.53 2.06
C THR A 114 17.13 26.58 2.73
N LYS A 115 17.21 27.25 3.89
CA LYS A 115 18.45 27.36 4.66
C LYS A 115 18.82 26.03 5.32
N GLN A 116 20.12 25.85 5.53
CA GLN A 116 20.63 24.65 6.21
C GLN A 116 20.00 24.44 7.60
N THR A 117 19.81 25.50 8.37
CA THR A 117 19.16 25.44 9.69
C THR A 117 17.73 24.89 9.59
N GLU A 118 16.96 25.36 8.62
CA GLU A 118 15.60 24.88 8.37
C GLU A 118 15.59 23.40 7.95
N MET A 119 16.55 23.00 7.11
CA MET A 119 16.70 21.58 6.73
C MET A 119 16.95 20.68 7.93
N MET A 120 17.82 21.12 8.84
CA MET A 120 18.14 20.37 10.07
C MET A 120 16.93 20.29 11.01
N GLU A 121 16.22 21.40 11.22
CA GLU A 121 14.99 21.41 12.03
C GLU A 121 13.93 20.45 11.48
N ARG A 122 13.74 20.42 10.16
CA ARG A 122 12.82 19.48 9.50
C ARG A 122 13.25 18.04 9.67
N LEU A 123 14.55 17.75 9.51
CA LEU A 123 15.11 16.41 9.73
C LEU A 123 14.86 15.97 11.17
N GLU A 124 15.22 16.78 12.16
CA GLU A 124 15.01 16.49 13.58
C GLU A 124 13.55 16.24 13.92
N LYS A 125 12.65 17.04 13.33
CA LYS A 125 11.21 16.85 13.48
C LYS A 125 10.75 15.50 12.92
N SER A 126 11.26 15.10 11.75
CA SER A 126 10.97 13.79 11.17
C SER A 126 11.51 12.65 12.02
N LEU A 127 12.77 12.73 12.49
CA LEU A 127 13.35 11.74 13.38
C LEU A 127 12.52 11.58 14.67
N LYS A 128 12.12 12.69 15.28
CA LYS A 128 11.25 12.69 16.46
C LYS A 128 9.88 12.03 16.17
N SER A 129 9.27 12.35 15.04
CA SER A 129 7.98 11.76 14.64
C SER A 129 8.10 10.26 14.41
N LEU A 130 9.18 9.83 13.78
CA LEU A 130 9.50 8.43 13.47
C LEU A 130 10.09 7.67 14.67
N LYS A 131 10.38 8.35 15.78
CA LYS A 131 10.99 7.79 17.00
C LYS A 131 12.32 7.05 16.73
N THR A 132 13.19 7.66 15.95
CA THR A 132 14.43 7.06 15.49
C THR A 132 15.60 8.05 15.53
#